data_a1532a03cd3634d712e2c5f605d71408
#
_entry.id   a1532a03cd3634d712e2c5f605d71408
#
_cell.length_a   1.000
_cell.length_b   1.000
_cell.length_c   1.000
_cell.angle_alpha   90.00
_cell.angle_beta   90.00
_cell.angle_gamma   90.00
#
_symmetry.space_group_name_H-M   'P 1'
#
loop_
_entity.id
_entity.type
_entity.pdbx_description
1 polymer ?
#
loop_
_entity_poly.entity_id
_entity_poly.type
_entity_poly.pdbx_seq_one_letter_code
_entity_poly.pdbx_strand_id
1 'polypeptide(L)'
;AMKANKVRVVRGEAKVKGRSQNGIEIECAGETFYAVNLLLCTGSEAFVPPIPGVKEAGDIIVTNREILDLKEQPKSLVIIGGGVIGMEFASFFNSLGTEVTVVEMLPKILGGLDGEISAMLQDIYAKKGIKFNLNCKVTEIRGNEVVYVDKDGQTLSAKGDKILMSVGRRAVTAGIGHENLGLELNRGAVKVDDKMRTNVPN
;
A
#
# COMPACT_ATOMS: atom_id res chain seq x y z
N ALA A 1 -8.07 -25.39 10.98
CA ALA A 1 -6.78 -25.80 10.38
C ALA A 1 -5.63 -25.79 11.40
N MET A 2 -5.31 -24.67 12.07
CA MET A 2 -4.15 -24.55 12.98
C MET A 2 -4.16 -25.56 14.12
N LYS A 3 -5.25 -25.67 14.88
CA LYS A 3 -5.39 -26.60 16.02
C LYS A 3 -5.22 -28.07 15.59
N ALA A 4 -5.77 -28.48 14.45
CA ALA A 4 -5.66 -29.84 13.91
C ALA A 4 -4.21 -30.21 13.56
N ASN A 5 -3.38 -29.22 13.21
CA ASN A 5 -1.96 -29.41 12.93
C ASN A 5 -1.05 -29.14 14.14
N LYS A 6 -1.61 -29.07 15.36
CA LYS A 6 -0.90 -28.82 16.62
C LYS A 6 -0.11 -27.49 16.62
N VAL A 7 -0.56 -26.50 15.84
CA VAL A 7 0.06 -25.16 15.82
C VAL A 7 -0.46 -24.35 16.98
N ARG A 8 0.43 -23.89 17.85
CA ARG A 8 0.12 -22.92 18.91
C ARG A 8 0.00 -21.54 18.27
N VAL A 9 -1.14 -20.91 18.44
CA VAL A 9 -1.38 -19.52 17.98
C VAL A 9 -1.36 -18.62 19.20
N VAL A 10 -0.48 -17.63 19.19
CA VAL A 10 -0.39 -16.57 20.20
C VAL A 10 -0.80 -15.25 19.56
N ARG A 11 -1.76 -14.55 20.15
CA ARG A 11 -2.22 -13.24 19.67
C ARG A 11 -1.50 -12.14 20.43
N GLY A 12 -0.88 -11.24 19.69
CA GLY A 12 -0.12 -10.14 20.26
C GLY A 12 0.86 -9.56 19.26
N GLU A 13 1.50 -8.48 19.65
CA GLU A 13 2.61 -7.89 18.90
C GLU A 13 3.89 -8.67 19.21
N ALA A 14 4.46 -9.32 18.21
CA ALA A 14 5.68 -10.10 18.36
C ALA A 14 6.91 -9.26 18.02
N LYS A 15 7.96 -9.38 18.84
CA LYS A 15 9.26 -8.71 18.64
C LYS A 15 10.39 -9.69 18.74
N VAL A 16 11.26 -9.67 17.78
CA VAL A 16 12.52 -10.42 17.82
C VAL A 16 13.48 -9.70 18.76
N LYS A 17 14.00 -10.43 19.75
CA LYS A 17 14.92 -9.91 20.77
C LYS A 17 16.38 -10.18 20.43
N GLY A 18 16.64 -11.19 19.65
CA GLY A 18 17.98 -11.59 19.24
C GLY A 18 18.15 -13.10 19.12
N ARG A 19 19.39 -13.56 19.28
CA ARG A 19 19.75 -14.97 19.28
C ARG A 19 20.49 -15.31 20.56
N SER A 20 20.12 -16.42 21.17
CA SER A 20 20.77 -16.99 22.35
C SER A 20 21.21 -18.44 22.09
N GLN A 21 21.77 -19.11 23.08
CA GLN A 21 22.07 -20.54 23.03
C GLN A 21 20.81 -21.43 22.84
N ASN A 22 19.63 -20.90 23.19
CA ASN A 22 18.35 -21.61 23.08
C ASN A 22 17.69 -21.40 21.69
N GLY A 23 18.27 -20.59 20.83
CA GLY A 23 17.74 -20.26 19.50
C GLY A 23 17.41 -18.78 19.32
N ILE A 24 16.54 -18.49 18.35
CA ILE A 24 16.05 -17.12 18.11
C ILE A 24 14.99 -16.81 19.15
N GLU A 25 15.18 -15.71 19.85
CA GLU A 25 14.31 -15.25 20.94
C GLU A 25 13.26 -14.28 20.42
N ILE A 26 11.99 -14.58 20.67
CA ILE A 26 10.82 -13.78 20.29
C ILE A 26 9.99 -13.49 21.53
N GLU A 27 9.65 -12.24 21.75
CA GLU A 27 8.71 -11.82 22.78
C GLU A 27 7.34 -11.56 22.15
N CYS A 28 6.27 -12.09 22.74
CA CYS A 28 4.90 -11.82 22.33
C CYS A 28 3.94 -11.99 23.50
N ALA A 29 3.04 -11.01 23.71
CA ALA A 29 2.04 -11.04 24.78
C ALA A 29 2.60 -11.28 26.19
N GLY A 30 3.82 -10.79 26.48
CA GLY A 30 4.50 -10.96 27.76
C GLY A 30 5.18 -12.32 27.98
N GLU A 31 5.15 -13.20 26.98
CA GLU A 31 5.85 -14.48 26.96
C GLU A 31 7.07 -14.42 26.04
N THR A 32 8.11 -15.19 26.40
CA THR A 32 9.30 -15.37 25.56
C THR A 32 9.26 -16.75 24.91
N PHE A 33 9.52 -16.78 23.62
CA PHE A 33 9.58 -17.98 22.78
C PHE A 33 10.99 -18.16 22.22
N TYR A 34 11.42 -19.39 22.06
CA TYR A 34 12.68 -19.75 21.44
C TYR A 34 12.42 -20.61 20.21
N ALA A 35 12.99 -20.24 19.08
CA ALA A 35 12.80 -20.94 17.82
C ALA A 35 14.13 -21.31 17.17
N VAL A 36 14.19 -22.52 16.61
CA VAL A 36 15.31 -22.95 15.77
C VAL A 36 15.26 -22.22 14.42
N ASN A 37 14.05 -22.06 13.85
CA ASN A 37 13.82 -21.35 12.60
C ASN A 37 12.75 -20.29 12.80
N LEU A 38 12.94 -19.13 12.21
CA LEU A 38 12.00 -18.01 12.23
C LEU A 38 11.52 -17.67 10.83
N LEU A 39 10.21 -17.68 10.63
CA LEU A 39 9.58 -17.21 9.39
C LEU A 39 8.93 -15.84 9.64
N LEU A 40 9.45 -14.81 8.97
CA LEU A 40 8.90 -13.45 9.04
C LEU A 40 7.80 -13.27 7.98
N CYS A 41 6.55 -13.17 8.43
CA CYS A 41 5.37 -13.00 7.58
C CYS A 41 4.58 -11.74 7.99
N THR A 42 5.28 -10.65 8.25
CA THR A 42 4.70 -9.38 8.74
C THR A 42 3.95 -8.59 7.68
N GLY A 43 4.07 -8.99 6.42
CA GLY A 43 3.29 -8.42 5.32
C GLY A 43 3.73 -7.03 4.89
N SER A 44 2.79 -6.29 4.35
CA SER A 44 2.98 -4.92 3.86
C SER A 44 1.75 -4.07 4.12
N GLU A 45 1.95 -2.77 4.12
CA GLU A 45 0.89 -1.76 4.26
C GLU A 45 0.90 -0.76 3.11
N ALA A 46 -0.22 -0.05 2.91
CA ALA A 46 -0.27 1.02 1.93
C ALA A 46 0.74 2.12 2.30
N PHE A 47 1.47 2.60 1.30
CA PHE A 47 2.34 3.75 1.48
C PHE A 47 1.53 5.03 1.31
N VAL A 48 1.48 5.85 2.36
CA VAL A 48 0.92 7.20 2.33
C VAL A 48 2.09 8.17 2.36
N PRO A 49 2.41 8.84 1.24
CA PRO A 49 3.51 9.79 1.19
C PRO A 49 3.20 11.03 2.03
N PRO A 50 4.23 11.73 2.52
CA PRO A 50 4.06 12.93 3.34
C PRO A 50 3.70 14.15 2.46
N ILE A 51 2.57 14.09 1.76
CA ILE A 51 2.04 15.21 0.98
C ILE A 51 1.40 16.21 1.93
N PRO A 52 1.68 17.52 1.80
CA PRO A 52 1.02 18.56 2.57
C PRO A 52 -0.51 18.43 2.54
N GLY A 53 -1.17 18.54 3.69
CA GLY A 53 -2.62 18.44 3.84
C GLY A 53 -3.20 17.03 4.00
N VAL A 54 -2.42 15.97 3.81
CA VAL A 54 -2.92 14.59 3.98
C VAL A 54 -3.40 14.31 5.39
N LYS A 55 -2.68 14.78 6.41
CA LYS A 55 -3.06 14.55 7.81
C LYS A 55 -4.30 15.35 8.20
N GLU A 56 -4.40 16.56 7.70
CA GLU A 56 -5.49 17.50 7.96
C GLU A 56 -6.79 17.08 7.28
N ALA A 57 -6.70 16.36 6.15
CA ALA A 57 -7.85 15.83 5.42
C ALA A 57 -8.54 14.65 6.14
N GLY A 58 -7.87 14.03 7.11
CA GLY A 58 -8.47 13.01 7.99
C GLY A 58 -9.14 11.87 7.23
N ASP A 59 -10.41 11.60 7.56
CA ASP A 59 -11.21 10.49 7.01
C ASP A 59 -11.56 10.62 5.52
N ILE A 60 -11.23 11.76 4.88
CA ILE A 60 -11.38 11.91 3.43
C ILE A 60 -10.34 11.06 2.71
N ILE A 61 -9.14 10.93 3.29
CA ILE A 61 -8.07 10.08 2.77
C ILE A 61 -8.33 8.65 3.20
N VAL A 62 -8.37 7.75 2.22
CA VAL A 62 -8.52 6.31 2.44
C VAL A 62 -7.41 5.54 1.71
N THR A 63 -7.03 4.40 2.26
CA THR A 63 -6.19 3.43 1.58
C THR A 63 -7.02 2.24 1.08
N ASN A 64 -6.37 1.24 0.52
CA ASN A 64 -7.03 0.00 0.10
C ASN A 64 -7.73 -0.75 1.24
N ARG A 65 -7.48 -0.38 2.49
CA ARG A 65 -8.10 -0.99 3.67
C ARG A 65 -9.37 -0.26 4.06
N GLU A 66 -9.29 1.05 4.29
CA GLU A 66 -10.43 1.87 4.73
C GLU A 66 -11.51 1.97 3.65
N ILE A 67 -11.13 1.98 2.36
CA ILE A 67 -12.09 2.06 1.25
C ILE A 67 -13.02 0.83 1.19
N LEU A 68 -12.55 -0.33 1.65
CA LEU A 68 -13.37 -1.56 1.73
C LEU A 68 -14.37 -1.55 2.89
N ASP A 69 -14.15 -0.69 3.89
CA ASP A 69 -15.00 -0.57 5.08
C ASP A 69 -15.98 0.60 5.00
N LEU A 70 -16.01 1.33 3.88
CA LEU A 70 -16.92 2.46 3.69
C LEU A 70 -18.38 2.00 3.88
N LYS A 71 -19.13 2.78 4.66
CA LYS A 71 -20.54 2.50 4.93
C LYS A 71 -21.49 3.10 3.88
N GLU A 72 -21.01 4.12 3.19
CA GLU A 72 -21.74 4.81 2.15
C GLU A 72 -20.87 4.91 0.89
N GLN A 73 -21.52 4.76 -0.25
CA GLN A 73 -20.85 4.94 -1.53
C GLN A 73 -20.54 6.42 -1.76
N PRO A 74 -19.27 6.81 -2.03
CA PRO A 74 -18.96 8.18 -2.40
C PRO A 74 -19.55 8.51 -3.78
N LYS A 75 -20.05 9.73 -3.97
CA LYS A 75 -20.49 10.21 -5.27
C LYS A 75 -19.31 10.48 -6.21
N SER A 76 -18.18 10.90 -5.63
CA SER A 76 -16.95 11.18 -6.36
C SER A 76 -15.72 10.63 -5.63
N LEU A 77 -14.79 10.06 -6.38
CA LEU A 77 -13.55 9.44 -5.88
C LEU A 77 -12.36 9.97 -6.70
N VAL A 78 -11.41 10.58 -6.02
CA VAL A 78 -10.10 10.85 -6.61
C VAL A 78 -9.13 9.76 -6.20
N ILE A 79 -8.46 9.14 -7.17
CA ILE A 79 -7.46 8.10 -6.96
C ILE A 79 -6.08 8.67 -7.26
N ILE A 80 -5.20 8.69 -6.26
CA ILE A 80 -3.80 9.06 -6.42
C ILE A 80 -3.00 7.79 -6.64
N GLY A 81 -2.50 7.62 -7.87
CA GLY A 81 -1.76 6.42 -8.32
C GLY A 81 -2.55 5.53 -9.25
N GLY A 82 -2.03 5.35 -10.46
CA GLY A 82 -2.59 4.54 -11.55
C GLY A 82 -2.09 3.09 -11.56
N GLY A 83 -1.63 2.56 -10.43
CA GLY A 83 -1.22 1.17 -10.29
C GLY A 83 -2.40 0.19 -10.25
N VAL A 84 -2.10 -1.11 -10.11
CA VAL A 84 -3.11 -2.20 -10.14
C VAL A 84 -4.24 -1.94 -9.15
N ILE A 85 -3.91 -1.66 -7.89
CA ILE A 85 -4.91 -1.40 -6.83
C ILE A 85 -5.79 -0.20 -7.19
N GLY A 86 -5.18 0.91 -7.67
CA GLY A 86 -5.92 2.08 -8.09
C GLY A 86 -6.90 1.78 -9.23
N MET A 87 -6.47 0.98 -10.20
CA MET A 87 -7.31 0.60 -11.36
C MET A 87 -8.43 -0.37 -10.99
N GLU A 88 -8.20 -1.29 -10.06
CA GLU A 88 -9.25 -2.17 -9.54
C GLU A 88 -10.36 -1.35 -8.85
N PHE A 89 -10.00 -0.44 -7.95
CA PHE A 89 -10.98 0.43 -7.29
C PHE A 89 -11.62 1.44 -8.26
N ALA A 90 -10.88 1.95 -9.25
CA ALA A 90 -11.45 2.81 -10.28
C ALA A 90 -12.58 2.09 -11.03
N SER A 91 -12.34 0.85 -11.45
CA SER A 91 -13.34 0.03 -12.14
C SER A 91 -14.54 -0.29 -11.25
N PHE A 92 -14.27 -0.69 -10.02
CA PHE A 92 -15.31 -1.07 -9.05
C PHE A 92 -16.25 0.11 -8.77
N PHE A 93 -15.72 1.23 -8.33
CA PHE A 93 -16.54 2.40 -7.96
C PHE A 93 -17.23 3.04 -9.18
N ASN A 94 -16.56 3.10 -10.32
CA ASN A 94 -17.19 3.59 -11.55
C ASN A 94 -18.38 2.70 -11.95
N SER A 95 -18.27 1.38 -11.80
CA SER A 95 -19.37 0.46 -12.09
C SER A 95 -20.56 0.63 -11.17
N LEU A 96 -20.37 1.20 -9.98
CA LEU A 96 -21.42 1.56 -9.05
C LEU A 96 -22.01 2.96 -9.30
N GLY A 97 -21.47 3.72 -10.28
CA GLY A 97 -21.93 5.07 -10.61
C GLY A 97 -21.19 6.19 -9.87
N THR A 98 -20.10 5.89 -9.17
CA THR A 98 -19.19 6.92 -8.62
C THR A 98 -18.43 7.63 -9.75
N GLU A 99 -18.34 8.96 -9.71
CA GLU A 99 -17.44 9.71 -10.61
C GLU A 99 -15.99 9.48 -10.18
N VAL A 100 -15.17 8.90 -11.06
CA VAL A 100 -13.78 8.55 -10.75
C VAL A 100 -12.81 9.42 -11.54
N THR A 101 -11.86 10.00 -10.82
CA THR A 101 -10.71 10.73 -11.41
C THR A 101 -9.41 10.13 -10.89
N VAL A 102 -8.52 9.75 -11.81
CA VAL A 102 -7.20 9.19 -11.49
C VAL A 102 -6.14 10.25 -11.75
N VAL A 103 -5.25 10.46 -10.77
CA VAL A 103 -4.07 11.33 -10.89
C VAL A 103 -2.83 10.45 -10.77
N GLU A 104 -2.05 10.34 -11.86
CA GLU A 104 -0.87 9.47 -11.96
C GLU A 104 0.34 10.27 -12.41
N MET A 105 1.46 10.08 -11.73
CA MET A 105 2.71 10.77 -12.03
C MET A 105 3.39 10.23 -13.29
N LEU A 106 3.17 8.96 -13.62
CA LEU A 106 3.73 8.31 -14.80
C LEU A 106 2.93 8.64 -16.07
N PRO A 107 3.52 8.47 -17.26
CA PRO A 107 2.83 8.73 -18.55
C PRO A 107 1.77 7.67 -18.91
N LYS A 108 1.66 6.59 -18.14
CA LYS A 108 0.67 5.53 -18.36
C LYS A 108 0.21 4.93 -17.03
N ILE A 109 -0.99 4.37 -17.00
CA ILE A 109 -1.44 3.51 -15.92
C ILE A 109 -0.69 2.18 -15.93
N LEU A 110 -0.71 1.43 -14.83
CA LEU A 110 -0.09 0.10 -14.71
C LEU A 110 1.39 0.11 -15.13
N GLY A 111 2.16 1.08 -14.65
CA GLY A 111 3.51 1.43 -15.10
C GLY A 111 4.46 0.26 -15.35
N GLY A 112 4.34 -0.84 -14.60
CA GLY A 112 5.15 -2.05 -14.74
C GLY A 112 4.68 -3.06 -15.78
N LEU A 113 3.50 -2.85 -16.39
CA LEU A 113 2.94 -3.77 -17.39
C LEU A 113 3.26 -3.32 -18.82
N ASP A 114 2.96 -4.20 -19.77
CA ASP A 114 3.07 -3.92 -21.20
C ASP A 114 2.33 -2.65 -21.62
N GLY A 115 2.90 -1.90 -22.58
CA GLY A 115 2.38 -0.60 -22.98
C GLY A 115 1.04 -0.68 -23.73
N GLU A 116 0.87 -1.69 -24.57
CA GLU A 116 -0.36 -1.87 -25.35
C GLU A 116 -1.52 -2.29 -24.44
N ILE A 117 -1.25 -3.19 -23.47
CA ILE A 117 -2.25 -3.61 -22.48
C ILE A 117 -2.67 -2.42 -21.60
N SER A 118 -1.70 -1.62 -21.14
CA SER A 118 -1.98 -0.42 -20.34
C SER A 118 -2.83 0.59 -21.12
N ALA A 119 -2.50 0.85 -22.37
CA ALA A 119 -3.24 1.76 -23.24
C ALA A 119 -4.67 1.26 -23.55
N MET A 120 -4.80 -0.03 -23.83
CA MET A 120 -6.11 -0.66 -24.07
C MET A 120 -7.02 -0.53 -22.85
N LEU A 121 -6.50 -0.84 -21.64
CA LEU A 121 -7.30 -0.73 -20.43
C LEU A 121 -7.69 0.72 -20.14
N GLN A 122 -6.76 1.66 -20.32
CA GLN A 122 -7.04 3.09 -20.14
C GLN A 122 -8.15 3.57 -21.09
N ASP A 123 -8.12 3.19 -22.36
CA ASP A 123 -9.13 3.54 -23.34
C ASP A 123 -10.52 2.97 -22.98
N ILE A 124 -10.56 1.69 -22.54
CA ILE A 124 -11.79 1.06 -22.08
C ILE A 124 -12.37 1.81 -20.87
N TYR A 125 -11.53 2.17 -19.91
CA TYR A 125 -11.96 2.85 -18.69
C TYR A 125 -12.37 4.31 -18.98
N ALA A 126 -11.66 5.01 -19.86
CA ALA A 126 -12.03 6.36 -20.28
C ALA A 126 -13.41 6.38 -20.99
N LYS A 127 -13.70 5.38 -21.84
CA LYS A 127 -15.02 5.21 -22.47
C LYS A 127 -16.14 4.94 -21.45
N LYS A 128 -15.81 4.39 -20.28
CA LYS A 128 -16.75 4.23 -19.16
C LYS A 128 -16.89 5.47 -18.29
N GLY A 129 -16.19 6.55 -18.58
CA GLY A 129 -16.28 7.84 -17.89
C GLY A 129 -15.22 8.09 -16.81
N ILE A 130 -14.24 7.19 -16.62
CA ILE A 130 -13.11 7.43 -15.72
C ILE A 130 -12.20 8.49 -16.34
N LYS A 131 -11.89 9.54 -15.57
CA LYS A 131 -11.00 10.62 -15.99
C LYS A 131 -9.56 10.30 -15.59
N PHE A 132 -8.61 10.48 -16.50
CA PHE A 132 -7.18 10.24 -16.26
C PHE A 132 -6.38 11.53 -16.42
N ASN A 133 -5.62 11.87 -15.38
CA ASN A 133 -4.61 12.92 -15.38
C ASN A 133 -3.24 12.24 -15.23
N LEU A 134 -2.58 11.99 -16.35
CA LEU A 134 -1.28 11.34 -16.42
C LEU A 134 -0.16 12.39 -16.48
N ASN A 135 1.08 11.99 -16.15
CA ASN A 135 2.21 12.91 -15.98
C ASN A 135 1.91 14.03 -14.97
N CYS A 136 1.10 13.75 -13.95
CA CYS A 136 0.60 14.70 -12.98
C CYS A 136 1.14 14.39 -11.60
N LYS A 137 1.97 15.26 -11.04
CA LYS A 137 2.54 15.13 -9.72
C LYS A 137 1.66 15.82 -8.68
N VAL A 138 1.09 15.06 -7.76
CA VAL A 138 0.35 15.62 -6.62
C VAL A 138 1.30 16.38 -5.71
N THR A 139 0.92 17.61 -5.37
CA THR A 139 1.74 18.52 -4.56
C THR A 139 1.11 18.84 -3.20
N GLU A 140 -0.22 18.80 -3.11
CA GLU A 140 -0.95 19.21 -1.89
C GLU A 140 -2.35 18.59 -1.88
N ILE A 141 -2.90 18.39 -0.68
CA ILE A 141 -4.31 18.11 -0.42
C ILE A 141 -4.93 19.28 0.33
N ARG A 142 -6.04 19.83 -0.16
CA ARG A 142 -6.81 20.91 0.46
C ARG A 142 -8.22 20.42 0.77
N GLY A 143 -8.42 19.89 1.98
CA GLY A 143 -9.68 19.25 2.34
C GLY A 143 -9.99 18.08 1.42
N ASN A 144 -10.99 18.20 0.56
CA ASN A 144 -11.38 17.16 -0.40
C ASN A 144 -10.84 17.40 -1.83
N GLU A 145 -9.87 18.30 -1.98
CA GLU A 145 -9.26 18.67 -3.26
C GLU A 145 -7.83 18.18 -3.35
N VAL A 146 -7.52 17.46 -4.41
CA VAL A 146 -6.16 17.02 -4.77
C VAL A 146 -5.58 18.04 -5.74
N VAL A 147 -4.52 18.74 -5.32
CA VAL A 147 -3.79 19.69 -6.15
C VAL A 147 -2.58 18.98 -6.78
N TYR A 148 -2.40 19.17 -8.06
CA TYR A 148 -1.30 18.53 -8.82
C TYR A 148 -0.76 19.45 -9.90
N VAL A 149 0.45 19.19 -10.32
CA VAL A 149 1.13 19.89 -11.44
C VAL A 149 1.27 18.91 -12.58
N ASP A 150 0.85 19.35 -13.76
CA ASP A 150 0.96 18.57 -15.01
C ASP A 150 2.37 18.66 -15.62
N LYS A 151 2.56 17.99 -16.78
CA LYS A 151 3.83 17.98 -17.52
C LYS A 151 4.27 19.36 -18.03
N ASP A 152 3.34 20.30 -18.19
CA ASP A 152 3.58 21.64 -18.71
C ASP A 152 3.78 22.66 -17.56
N GLY A 153 3.79 22.18 -16.30
CA GLY A 153 3.98 23.00 -15.10
C GLY A 153 2.70 23.73 -14.64
N GLN A 154 1.55 23.39 -15.22
CA GLN A 154 0.28 24.00 -14.81
C GLN A 154 -0.23 23.36 -13.53
N THR A 155 -0.68 24.20 -12.59
CA THR A 155 -1.33 23.74 -11.36
C THR A 155 -2.81 23.52 -11.62
N LEU A 156 -3.25 22.29 -11.41
CA LEU A 156 -4.62 21.83 -11.60
C LEU A 156 -5.13 21.17 -10.32
N SER A 157 -6.43 20.88 -10.27
CA SER A 157 -7.00 20.16 -9.14
C SER A 157 -8.15 19.24 -9.52
N ALA A 158 -8.40 18.25 -8.66
CA ALA A 158 -9.54 17.34 -8.73
C ALA A 158 -10.18 17.23 -7.35
N LYS A 159 -11.52 17.27 -7.29
CA LYS A 159 -12.29 17.14 -6.04
C LYS A 159 -13.00 15.79 -5.96
N GLY A 160 -13.05 15.22 -4.75
CA GLY A 160 -13.78 14.00 -4.48
C GLY A 160 -14.28 13.93 -3.06
N ASP A 161 -15.39 13.21 -2.84
CA ASP A 161 -15.90 12.94 -1.49
C ASP A 161 -14.91 12.09 -0.69
N LYS A 162 -14.16 11.24 -1.41
CA LYS A 162 -13.03 10.47 -0.87
C LYS A 162 -11.82 10.58 -1.80
N ILE A 163 -10.64 10.41 -1.22
CA ILE A 163 -9.36 10.38 -1.94
C ILE A 163 -8.67 9.07 -1.60
N LEU A 164 -8.51 8.18 -2.58
CA LEU A 164 -7.81 6.91 -2.42
C LEU A 164 -6.31 7.10 -2.65
N MET A 165 -5.52 6.75 -1.64
CA MET A 165 -4.06 6.70 -1.71
C MET A 165 -3.61 5.32 -2.21
N SER A 166 -3.15 5.21 -3.47
CA SER A 166 -2.73 3.94 -4.09
C SER A 166 -1.38 4.03 -4.81
N VAL A 167 -0.43 4.78 -4.22
CA VAL A 167 0.90 5.04 -4.79
C VAL A 167 1.94 3.96 -4.49
N GLY A 168 1.53 2.83 -3.93
CA GLY A 168 2.37 1.68 -3.64
C GLY A 168 2.21 1.15 -2.22
N ARG A 169 3.06 0.19 -1.89
CA ARG A 169 3.07 -0.50 -0.59
C ARG A 169 4.49 -0.51 -0.04
N ARG A 170 4.60 -0.56 1.28
CA ARG A 170 5.88 -0.76 1.97
C ARG A 170 5.82 -2.00 2.86
N ALA A 171 6.94 -2.70 3.00
CA ALA A 171 7.05 -3.82 3.91
C ALA A 171 6.91 -3.36 5.36
N VAL A 172 6.25 -4.18 6.19
CA VAL A 172 6.14 -3.96 7.64
C VAL A 172 7.34 -4.63 8.31
N THR A 173 8.44 -3.89 8.41
CA THR A 173 9.69 -4.32 9.06
C THR A 173 10.03 -3.48 10.28
N ALA A 174 9.48 -2.28 10.39
CA ALA A 174 9.70 -1.43 11.54
C ALA A 174 9.09 -2.03 12.82
N GLY A 175 9.84 -1.98 13.92
CA GLY A 175 9.37 -2.39 15.24
C GLY A 175 9.32 -3.90 15.50
N ILE A 176 9.62 -4.75 14.49
CA ILE A 176 9.64 -6.21 14.69
C ILE A 176 10.95 -6.72 15.31
N GLY A 177 11.97 -5.86 15.45
CA GLY A 177 13.27 -6.22 16.02
C GLY A 177 14.20 -6.93 15.03
N HIS A 178 14.05 -6.71 13.73
CA HIS A 178 14.90 -7.29 12.69
C HIS A 178 16.38 -6.91 12.86
N GLU A 179 16.63 -5.73 13.39
CA GLU A 179 17.95 -5.18 13.70
C GLU A 179 18.71 -6.02 14.73
N ASN A 180 18.01 -6.66 15.68
CA ASN A 180 18.61 -7.53 16.69
C ASN A 180 19.19 -8.83 16.13
N LEU A 181 18.83 -9.17 14.89
CA LEU A 181 19.41 -10.30 14.15
C LEU A 181 20.41 -9.85 13.08
N GLY A 182 20.56 -8.56 12.82
CA GLY A 182 21.39 -8.05 11.74
C GLY A 182 20.84 -8.37 10.34
N LEU A 183 19.51 -8.37 10.18
CA LEU A 183 18.87 -8.60 8.87
C LEU A 183 19.14 -7.44 7.92
N GLU A 184 19.59 -7.76 6.71
CA GLU A 184 19.77 -6.78 5.65
C GLU A 184 18.42 -6.39 5.04
N LEU A 185 18.24 -5.08 4.83
CA LEU A 185 17.07 -4.53 4.16
C LEU A 185 17.43 -3.96 2.78
N ASN A 186 16.48 -4.06 1.86
CA ASN A 186 16.50 -3.34 0.59
C ASN A 186 15.21 -2.52 0.48
N ARG A 187 15.32 -1.19 0.46
CA ARG A 187 14.19 -0.25 0.44
C ARG A 187 13.13 -0.55 1.52
N GLY A 188 13.57 -0.94 2.71
CA GLY A 188 12.72 -1.26 3.85
C GLY A 188 12.17 -2.70 3.88
N ALA A 189 12.35 -3.50 2.84
CA ALA A 189 11.99 -4.91 2.83
C ALA A 189 13.21 -5.78 3.20
N VAL A 190 12.97 -6.90 3.90
CA VAL A 190 14.06 -7.86 4.19
C VAL A 190 14.59 -8.44 2.88
N LYS A 191 15.92 -8.36 2.71
CA LYS A 191 16.59 -8.93 1.55
C LYS A 191 16.60 -10.46 1.63
N VAL A 192 16.13 -11.10 0.58
CA VAL A 192 16.05 -12.57 0.50
C VAL A 192 16.58 -13.10 -0.83
N ASP A 193 16.97 -14.37 -0.84
CA ASP A 193 17.29 -15.11 -2.06
C ASP A 193 16.02 -15.71 -2.73
N ASP A 194 16.20 -16.48 -3.79
CA ASP A 194 15.14 -17.19 -4.53
C ASP A 194 14.39 -18.25 -3.72
N LYS A 195 14.92 -18.63 -2.55
CA LYS A 195 14.32 -19.56 -1.59
C LYS A 195 13.79 -18.86 -0.35
N MET A 196 13.63 -17.53 -0.39
CA MET A 196 13.19 -16.69 0.74
C MET A 196 14.12 -16.72 1.97
N ARG A 197 15.40 -17.11 1.79
CA ARG A 197 16.38 -17.10 2.86
C ARG A 197 17.03 -15.71 2.96
N THR A 198 17.21 -15.26 4.20
CA THR A 198 17.88 -14.00 4.51
C THR A 198 19.40 -14.17 4.58
N ASN A 199 20.12 -13.09 4.87
CA ASN A 199 21.55 -13.14 5.22
C ASN A 199 21.85 -13.83 6.56
N VAL A 200 20.81 -14.06 7.39
CA VAL A 200 20.94 -14.72 8.70
C VAL A 200 20.40 -16.15 8.59
N PRO A 201 21.18 -17.19 8.99
CA PRO A 201 20.72 -18.58 8.99
C PRO A 201 19.52 -18.79 9.92
N ASN A 202 18.60 -19.65 9.46
CA ASN A 202 17.40 -20.06 10.21
C ASN A 202 16.49 -18.88 10.51
#